data_6eff8abe4faf967e7d5890290a237c1f
#
_entry.id   6eff8abe4faf967e7d5890290a237c1f
#
_cell.length_a   1.000
_cell.length_b   1.000
_cell.length_c   1.000
_cell.angle_alpha   90.00
_cell.angle_beta   90.00
_cell.angle_gamma   90.00
#
_symmetry.space_group_name_H-M   'P 1'
#
loop_
_entity.id
_entity.type
_entity.pdbx_description
1 polymer ?
#
loop_
_entity_poly.entity_id
_entity_poly.type
_entity_poly.pdbx_seq_one_letter_code
_entity_poly.pdbx_strand_id
1 'polypeptide(L)'
;PMSRGLGDVYKRQDLYDEEKENIFFVGSMQGENIRRFADIIKSKGKNFVNVGGYSGRYSLYDGNPPDINQNIAMVRDSYISFDIREKPFFDMGKYYPCRIFKSLSYGKWCGSNMPALKDLFGDYVTFDNNLDTLYDRVVEDYRSCTEKKMREAMNFIRDEHTYVNRLNDLLKLWLK
;
A
#
# COMPACT_ATOMS: atom_id res chain seq x y z
N PRO A 1 -3.32 26.94 -10.10
CA PRO A 1 -4.39 25.94 -10.21
C PRO A 1 -3.96 24.52 -9.84
N MET A 2 -2.85 24.30 -9.12
CA MET A 2 -2.46 22.95 -8.65
C MET A 2 -3.07 22.56 -7.30
N SER A 3 -3.95 23.37 -6.70
CA SER A 3 -4.53 23.10 -5.38
C SER A 3 -5.86 22.37 -5.40
N ARG A 4 -6.47 22.11 -6.57
CA ARG A 4 -7.77 21.43 -6.65
C ARG A 4 -7.74 19.91 -6.46
N GLY A 5 -6.58 19.26 -6.60
CA GLY A 5 -6.47 17.80 -6.54
C GLY A 5 -6.37 17.20 -5.14
N LEU A 6 -5.87 17.94 -4.15
CA LEU A 6 -5.68 17.42 -2.79
C LEU A 6 -6.87 17.67 -1.87
N GLY A 7 -7.64 18.76 -2.10
CA GLY A 7 -8.78 19.11 -1.25
C GLY A 7 -9.98 18.16 -1.41
N ASP A 8 -10.21 17.61 -2.60
CA ASP A 8 -11.31 16.69 -2.87
C ASP A 8 -10.99 15.22 -2.47
N VAL A 9 -9.71 14.91 -2.31
CA VAL A 9 -9.25 13.58 -1.85
C VAL A 9 -9.67 13.33 -0.39
N TYR A 10 -9.83 14.38 0.39
CA TYR A 10 -10.12 14.31 1.83
C TYR A 10 -11.62 14.31 2.17
N LYS A 11 -12.51 14.47 1.20
CA LYS A 11 -13.94 14.44 1.41
C LYS A 11 -14.51 13.05 1.15
N ARG A 12 -14.80 12.31 2.21
CA ARG A 12 -15.56 11.06 2.26
C ARG A 12 -14.82 9.83 1.70
N GLN A 13 -14.02 9.24 2.52
CA GLN A 13 -13.86 7.79 2.48
C GLN A 13 -14.42 7.25 3.79
N ASP A 14 -15.43 6.38 3.69
CA ASP A 14 -15.71 5.46 4.77
C ASP A 14 -14.43 4.65 4.96
N LEU A 15 -13.80 4.81 6.14
CA LEU A 15 -12.48 4.27 6.40
C LEU A 15 -12.47 2.76 6.29
N TYR A 16 -13.55 2.15 6.71
CA TYR A 16 -13.73 0.71 6.71
C TYR A 16 -15.02 0.35 5.95
N ASP A 17 -14.86 -0.44 4.91
CA ASP A 17 -15.94 -0.91 4.08
C ASP A 17 -15.80 -2.42 3.88
N GLU A 18 -16.55 -3.19 4.67
CA GLU A 18 -16.55 -4.67 4.61
C GLU A 18 -17.12 -5.22 3.30
N GLU A 19 -17.96 -4.45 2.61
CA GLU A 19 -18.59 -4.85 1.36
C GLU A 19 -17.59 -4.90 0.20
N LYS A 20 -16.45 -4.21 0.33
CA LYS A 20 -15.39 -4.28 -0.67
C LYS A 20 -14.81 -5.69 -0.75
N GLU A 21 -14.90 -6.28 -1.92
CA GLU A 21 -14.42 -7.63 -2.18
C GLU A 21 -13.01 -7.67 -2.76
N ASN A 22 -12.60 -6.60 -3.43
CA ASN A 22 -11.35 -6.58 -4.20
C ASN A 22 -10.17 -6.04 -3.38
N ILE A 23 -9.05 -6.71 -3.50
CA ILE A 23 -7.75 -6.25 -3.03
C ILE A 23 -6.86 -6.08 -4.26
N PHE A 24 -6.61 -4.83 -4.64
CA PHE A 24 -5.80 -4.50 -5.80
C PHE A 24 -4.31 -4.46 -5.46
N PHE A 25 -3.54 -5.25 -6.19
CA PHE A 25 -2.10 -5.27 -6.10
C PHE A 25 -1.47 -4.71 -7.38
N VAL A 26 -0.98 -3.48 -7.32
CA VAL A 26 -0.30 -2.84 -8.44
C VAL A 26 1.18 -3.19 -8.40
N GLY A 27 1.60 -4.17 -9.19
CA GLY A 27 2.99 -4.63 -9.22
C GLY A 27 3.19 -6.02 -9.79
N SER A 28 4.45 -6.46 -9.80
CA SER A 28 4.84 -7.77 -10.32
C SER A 28 4.52 -8.89 -9.32
N MET A 29 4.07 -10.03 -9.82
CA MET A 29 3.79 -11.27 -9.07
C MET A 29 4.96 -12.28 -9.15
N GLN A 30 6.19 -11.80 -9.31
CA GLN A 30 7.34 -12.69 -9.53
C GLN A 30 7.74 -13.50 -8.28
N GLY A 31 7.47 -12.97 -7.08
CA GLY A 31 7.84 -13.64 -5.83
C GLY A 31 6.93 -14.83 -5.48
N GLU A 32 7.46 -15.77 -4.71
CA GLU A 32 6.69 -16.87 -4.14
C GLU A 32 5.75 -16.40 -3.02
N ASN A 33 6.25 -15.55 -2.14
CA ASN A 33 5.49 -15.00 -1.02
C ASN A 33 4.24 -14.26 -1.48
N ILE A 34 4.33 -13.43 -2.53
CA ILE A 34 3.17 -12.70 -3.02
C ILE A 34 2.13 -13.64 -3.65
N ARG A 35 2.56 -14.71 -4.33
CA ARG A 35 1.65 -15.72 -4.89
C ARG A 35 0.94 -16.50 -3.78
N ARG A 36 1.70 -16.97 -2.78
CA ARG A 36 1.14 -17.61 -1.60
C ARG A 36 0.15 -16.69 -0.88
N PHE A 37 0.50 -15.43 -0.72
CA PHE A 37 -0.38 -14.46 -0.05
C PHE A 37 -1.66 -14.19 -0.84
N ALA A 38 -1.61 -14.17 -2.17
CA ALA A 38 -2.78 -14.10 -3.02
C ALA A 38 -3.73 -15.30 -2.82
N ASP A 39 -3.18 -16.50 -2.63
CA ASP A 39 -3.98 -17.70 -2.33
C ASP A 39 -4.59 -17.62 -0.92
N ILE A 40 -3.87 -17.08 0.07
CA ILE A 40 -4.41 -16.80 1.42
C ILE A 40 -5.60 -15.85 1.32
N ILE A 41 -5.47 -14.72 0.62
CA ILE A 41 -6.55 -13.74 0.43
C ILE A 41 -7.80 -14.40 -0.17
N LYS A 42 -7.63 -15.24 -1.19
CA LYS A 42 -8.73 -15.98 -1.80
C LYS A 42 -9.41 -16.94 -0.83
N SER A 43 -8.64 -17.64 0.01
CA SER A 43 -9.18 -18.52 1.03
C SER A 43 -10.03 -17.80 2.07
N LYS A 44 -9.82 -16.50 2.25
CA LYS A 44 -10.61 -15.59 3.10
C LYS A 44 -11.85 -15.00 2.40
N GLY A 45 -12.17 -15.46 1.18
CA GLY A 45 -13.34 -15.01 0.44
C GLY A 45 -13.20 -13.64 -0.23
N LYS A 46 -11.98 -13.11 -0.34
CA LYS A 46 -11.70 -11.85 -1.04
C LYS A 46 -11.04 -12.09 -2.40
N ASN A 47 -11.26 -11.18 -3.33
CA ASN A 47 -10.65 -11.22 -4.66
C ASN A 47 -9.28 -10.54 -4.63
N PHE A 48 -8.23 -11.28 -4.97
CA PHE A 48 -6.91 -10.68 -5.21
C PHE A 48 -6.79 -10.31 -6.69
N VAL A 49 -6.66 -9.01 -6.97
CA VAL A 49 -6.60 -8.46 -8.32
C VAL A 49 -5.21 -7.92 -8.58
N ASN A 50 -4.43 -8.62 -9.40
CA ASN A 50 -3.12 -8.12 -9.83
C ASN A 50 -3.27 -7.16 -11.01
N VAL A 51 -2.62 -6.00 -10.89
CA VAL A 51 -2.55 -4.96 -11.92
C VAL A 51 -1.07 -4.67 -12.19
N GLY A 52 -0.45 -5.43 -13.05
CA GLY A 52 0.98 -5.26 -13.33
C GLY A 52 1.51 -6.14 -14.44
N GLY A 53 2.67 -5.77 -14.97
CA GLY A 53 3.22 -6.24 -16.23
C GLY A 53 3.73 -7.68 -16.32
N TYR A 54 3.56 -8.50 -15.29
CA TYR A 54 3.86 -9.94 -15.34
C TYR A 54 2.72 -10.71 -14.71
N SER A 55 1.62 -10.66 -15.38
CA SER A 55 0.37 -11.19 -14.94
C SER A 55 0.24 -12.64 -15.36
N GLY A 56 0.46 -13.50 -14.45
CA GLY A 56 -0.01 -14.86 -14.59
C GLY A 56 -1.53 -14.94 -14.36
N ARG A 57 -1.99 -16.09 -13.89
CA ARG A 57 -3.40 -16.42 -13.60
C ARG A 57 -4.18 -15.44 -12.68
N TYR A 58 -3.52 -14.42 -12.17
CA TYR A 58 -4.11 -13.43 -11.25
C TYR A 58 -4.36 -12.06 -11.88
N SER A 59 -4.07 -11.89 -13.16
CA SER A 59 -4.27 -10.60 -13.84
C SER A 59 -5.67 -10.50 -14.42
N LEU A 60 -6.31 -9.36 -14.17
CA LEU A 60 -7.54 -8.97 -14.88
C LEU A 60 -7.25 -8.10 -16.12
N TYR A 61 -5.99 -7.73 -16.37
CA TYR A 61 -5.61 -6.85 -17.46
C TYR A 61 -4.73 -7.57 -18.46
N ASP A 62 -5.33 -7.96 -19.56
CA ASP A 62 -4.62 -8.39 -20.75
C ASP A 62 -4.26 -7.15 -21.59
N GLY A 63 -3.01 -6.70 -21.47
CA GLY A 63 -2.43 -5.81 -22.46
C GLY A 63 -1.92 -4.47 -21.94
N ASN A 64 -2.75 -3.46 -21.79
CA ASN A 64 -2.28 -2.12 -21.48
C ASN A 64 -2.23 -1.84 -19.98
N PRO A 65 -1.11 -1.29 -19.43
CA PRO A 65 -1.07 -0.86 -18.05
C PRO A 65 -2.12 0.24 -17.83
N PRO A 66 -2.82 0.22 -16.68
CA PRO A 66 -3.77 1.27 -16.34
C PRO A 66 -3.07 2.62 -16.27
N ASP A 67 -3.76 3.66 -16.67
CA ASP A 67 -3.28 5.02 -16.50
C ASP A 67 -3.19 5.42 -15.01
N ILE A 68 -2.64 6.60 -14.73
CA ILE A 68 -2.42 7.05 -13.36
C ILE A 68 -3.74 7.21 -12.59
N ASN A 69 -4.81 7.65 -13.22
CA ASN A 69 -6.10 7.86 -12.57
C ASN A 69 -6.77 6.52 -12.27
N GLN A 70 -6.68 5.57 -13.19
CA GLN A 70 -7.13 4.20 -12.98
C GLN A 70 -6.38 3.54 -11.83
N ASN A 71 -5.05 3.70 -11.76
CA ASN A 71 -4.25 3.19 -10.64
C ASN A 71 -4.68 3.79 -9.29
N ILE A 72 -4.91 5.11 -9.25
CA ILE A 72 -5.39 5.79 -8.04
C ILE A 72 -6.76 5.25 -7.64
N ALA A 73 -7.69 5.13 -8.59
CA ALA A 73 -9.03 4.61 -8.36
C ALA A 73 -8.98 3.18 -7.79
N MET A 74 -8.16 2.30 -8.37
CA MET A 74 -7.99 0.93 -7.88
C MET A 74 -7.46 0.87 -6.45
N VAL A 75 -6.43 1.66 -6.12
CA VAL A 75 -5.90 1.69 -4.75
C VAL A 75 -6.97 2.17 -3.77
N ARG A 76 -7.75 3.21 -4.14
CA ARG A 76 -8.84 3.72 -3.32
C ARG A 76 -9.99 2.74 -3.15
N ASP A 77 -10.30 2.00 -4.20
CA ASP A 77 -11.36 1.02 -4.19
C ASP A 77 -10.95 -0.32 -3.57
N SER A 78 -9.67 -0.53 -3.34
CA SER A 78 -9.18 -1.71 -2.63
C SER A 78 -9.73 -1.80 -1.21
N TYR A 79 -10.08 -3.01 -0.77
CA TYR A 79 -10.49 -3.28 0.61
C TYR A 79 -9.39 -2.84 1.60
N ILE A 80 -8.21 -3.42 1.45
CA ILE A 80 -6.96 -3.08 2.15
C ILE A 80 -5.80 -3.14 1.17
N SER A 81 -4.61 -2.73 1.57
CA SER A 81 -3.43 -2.78 0.73
C SER A 81 -2.31 -3.60 1.37
N PHE A 82 -1.43 -4.15 0.54
CA PHE A 82 -0.30 -4.96 1.00
C PHE A 82 0.98 -4.68 0.22
N ASP A 83 2.11 -4.78 0.91
CA ASP A 83 3.41 -4.93 0.28
C ASP A 83 4.08 -6.19 0.80
N ILE A 84 4.13 -7.21 -0.04
CA ILE A 84 4.69 -8.53 0.28
C ILE A 84 6.01 -8.69 -0.46
N ARG A 85 7.06 -9.03 0.28
CA ARG A 85 8.42 -9.16 -0.23
C ARG A 85 9.01 -10.53 0.05
N GLU A 86 9.97 -10.91 -0.79
CA GLU A 86 10.83 -12.06 -0.59
C GLU A 86 11.95 -11.73 0.41
N LYS A 87 12.43 -12.75 1.12
CA LYS A 87 13.49 -12.62 2.13
C LYS A 87 14.73 -11.84 1.67
N PRO A 88 15.25 -12.01 0.44
CA PRO A 88 16.42 -11.25 -0.03
C PRO A 88 16.20 -9.72 0.01
N PHE A 89 14.97 -9.25 -0.11
CA PHE A 89 14.67 -7.81 -0.01
C PHE A 89 14.74 -7.27 1.43
N PHE A 90 14.65 -8.13 2.44
CA PHE A 90 14.78 -7.73 3.84
C PHE A 90 16.22 -7.30 4.15
N ASP A 91 17.18 -7.90 3.47
CA ASP A 91 18.61 -7.67 3.67
C ASP A 91 19.15 -6.51 2.81
N MET A 92 18.34 -5.97 1.88
CA MET A 92 18.72 -4.83 1.02
C MET A 92 18.71 -3.47 1.75
N GLY A 93 18.71 -3.48 3.07
CA GLY A 93 18.73 -2.28 3.86
C GLY A 93 17.45 -1.45 3.76
N LYS A 94 17.57 -0.14 3.58
CA LYS A 94 16.44 0.81 3.59
C LYS A 94 15.72 0.89 2.23
N TYR A 95 15.40 -0.24 1.61
CA TYR A 95 14.58 -0.25 0.41
C TYR A 95 13.10 -0.14 0.80
N TYR A 96 12.51 1.02 0.52
CA TYR A 96 11.10 1.28 0.81
C TYR A 96 10.29 1.30 -0.49
N PRO A 97 9.37 0.36 -0.69
CA PRO A 97 8.55 0.30 -1.89
C PRO A 97 7.53 1.45 -1.94
N CYS A 98 7.39 2.08 -3.09
CA CYS A 98 6.46 3.20 -3.27
C CYS A 98 4.99 2.85 -3.03
N ARG A 99 4.63 1.56 -3.08
CA ARG A 99 3.25 1.08 -2.87
C ARG A 99 2.71 1.45 -1.50
N ILE A 100 3.49 1.29 -0.44
CA ILE A 100 3.07 1.65 0.93
C ILE A 100 2.77 3.15 1.02
N PHE A 101 3.68 3.99 0.53
CA PHE A 101 3.48 5.44 0.53
C PHE A 101 2.22 5.85 -0.22
N LYS A 102 1.99 5.25 -1.40
CA LYS A 102 0.77 5.51 -2.19
C LYS A 102 -0.49 5.06 -1.45
N SER A 103 -0.48 3.85 -0.89
CA SER A 103 -1.65 3.32 -0.17
C SER A 103 -2.03 4.20 1.00
N LEU A 104 -1.08 4.54 1.86
CA LEU A 104 -1.33 5.42 3.01
C LEU A 104 -1.75 6.82 2.56
N SER A 105 -1.11 7.40 1.52
CA SER A 105 -1.50 8.73 1.02
C SER A 105 -2.91 8.77 0.45
N TYR A 106 -3.46 7.64 0.04
CA TYR A 106 -4.84 7.51 -0.45
C TYR A 106 -5.81 7.03 0.62
N GLY A 107 -5.39 7.01 1.88
CA GLY A 107 -6.24 6.62 3.00
C GLY A 107 -6.53 5.12 3.06
N LYS A 108 -5.62 4.28 2.58
CA LYS A 108 -5.73 2.82 2.66
C LYS A 108 -4.79 2.24 3.69
N TRP A 109 -5.35 1.46 4.62
CA TRP A 109 -4.55 0.71 5.57
C TRP A 109 -3.70 -0.32 4.84
N CYS A 110 -2.49 -0.52 5.31
CA CYS A 110 -1.53 -1.34 4.61
C CYS A 110 -0.85 -2.33 5.55
N GLY A 111 -0.65 -3.56 5.03
CA GLY A 111 0.13 -4.59 5.70
C GLY A 111 1.41 -4.92 4.95
N SER A 112 2.43 -5.36 5.69
CA SER A 112 3.68 -5.83 5.11
C SER A 112 4.36 -6.90 5.94
N ASN A 113 5.12 -7.75 5.27
CA ASN A 113 6.03 -8.70 5.90
C ASN A 113 7.49 -8.21 5.97
N MET A 114 7.74 -6.94 5.63
CA MET A 114 9.08 -6.34 5.61
C MET A 114 9.35 -5.56 6.90
N PRO A 115 10.33 -5.97 7.75
CA PRO A 115 10.62 -5.33 9.04
C PRO A 115 10.95 -3.84 8.92
N ALA A 116 11.74 -3.45 7.92
CA ALA A 116 12.13 -2.05 7.70
C ALA A 116 10.94 -1.10 7.52
N LEU A 117 9.79 -1.60 7.06
CA LEU A 117 8.58 -0.78 6.95
C LEU A 117 7.94 -0.52 8.31
N LYS A 118 8.03 -1.47 9.25
CA LYS A 118 7.61 -1.22 10.62
C LYS A 118 8.46 -0.14 11.27
N ASP A 119 9.77 -0.18 11.07
CA ASP A 119 10.68 0.80 11.63
C ASP A 119 10.41 2.22 11.11
N LEU A 120 10.04 2.33 9.83
CA LEU A 120 9.75 3.62 9.20
C LEU A 120 8.37 4.16 9.54
N PHE A 121 7.35 3.31 9.49
CA PHE A 121 5.94 3.73 9.58
C PHE A 121 5.32 3.51 10.96
N GLY A 122 6.01 2.79 11.86
CA GLY A 122 5.50 2.49 13.19
C GLY A 122 4.12 1.85 13.14
N ASP A 123 3.17 2.48 13.84
CA ASP A 123 1.79 1.99 13.95
C ASP A 123 0.86 2.41 12.79
N TYR A 124 1.41 3.01 11.74
CA TYR A 124 0.65 3.32 10.53
C TYR A 124 0.61 2.16 9.51
N VAL A 125 1.37 1.10 9.77
CA VAL A 125 1.40 -0.12 8.93
C VAL A 125 1.34 -1.35 9.83
N THR A 126 0.49 -2.29 9.48
CA THR A 126 0.49 -3.61 10.13
C THR A 126 1.68 -4.42 9.64
N PHE A 127 2.50 -4.88 10.56
CA PHE A 127 3.63 -5.74 10.27
C PHE A 127 3.41 -7.15 10.82
N ASP A 128 3.65 -8.16 9.97
CA ASP A 128 3.80 -9.54 10.39
C ASP A 128 4.70 -10.28 9.39
N ASN A 129 5.72 -10.97 9.88
CA ASN A 129 6.56 -11.81 9.04
C ASN A 129 5.91 -13.16 8.68
N ASN A 130 4.85 -13.53 9.37
CA ASN A 130 4.05 -14.70 9.07
C ASN A 130 2.88 -14.31 8.15
N LEU A 131 2.92 -14.78 6.91
CA LEU A 131 1.90 -14.47 5.91
C LEU A 131 0.51 -15.04 6.27
N ASP A 132 0.45 -16.17 7.00
CA ASP A 132 -0.82 -16.81 7.34
C ASP A 132 -1.63 -15.98 8.34
N THR A 133 -0.95 -15.21 9.19
CA THR A 133 -1.55 -14.32 10.19
C THR A 133 -1.66 -12.87 9.74
N LEU A 134 -0.82 -12.45 8.79
CA LEU A 134 -0.74 -11.07 8.34
C LEU A 134 -2.09 -10.52 7.85
N TYR A 135 -2.82 -11.30 7.06
CA TYR A 135 -4.11 -10.85 6.54
C TYR A 135 -5.09 -10.51 7.67
N ASP A 136 -5.28 -11.43 8.61
CA ASP A 136 -6.23 -11.27 9.72
C ASP A 136 -5.85 -10.08 10.61
N ARG A 137 -4.55 -9.90 10.88
CA ARG A 137 -4.04 -8.75 11.64
C ARG A 137 -4.28 -7.42 10.92
N VAL A 138 -4.06 -7.37 9.61
CA VAL A 138 -4.34 -6.14 8.83
C VAL A 138 -5.81 -5.78 8.89
N VAL A 139 -6.69 -6.77 8.77
CA VAL A 139 -8.14 -6.57 8.87
C VAL A 139 -8.54 -6.07 10.27
N GLU A 140 -7.98 -6.66 11.33
CA GLU A 140 -8.22 -6.24 12.71
C GLU A 140 -7.76 -4.80 12.96
N ASP A 141 -6.53 -4.47 12.56
CA ASP A 141 -5.98 -3.12 12.69
C ASP A 141 -6.79 -2.10 11.87
N TYR A 142 -7.24 -2.48 10.68
CA TYR A 142 -8.07 -1.61 9.85
C TYR A 142 -9.45 -1.36 10.48
N ARG A 143 -10.08 -2.39 11.04
CA ARG A 143 -11.35 -2.27 11.78
C ARG A 143 -11.25 -1.35 12.98
N SER A 144 -10.11 -1.38 13.67
CA SER A 144 -9.86 -0.53 14.84
C SER A 144 -9.32 0.86 14.46
N CYS A 145 -8.97 1.08 13.19
CA CYS A 145 -8.39 2.32 12.73
C CYS A 145 -9.42 3.47 12.76
N THR A 146 -9.12 4.50 13.54
CA THR A 146 -9.94 5.71 13.57
C THR A 146 -9.64 6.61 12.38
N GLU A 147 -10.61 7.45 12.00
CA GLU A 147 -10.39 8.49 10.99
C GLU A 147 -9.21 9.40 11.35
N LYS A 148 -9.06 9.73 12.62
CA LYS A 148 -7.94 10.52 13.13
C LYS A 148 -6.61 9.84 12.83
N LYS A 149 -6.46 8.55 13.16
CA LYS A 149 -5.23 7.78 12.92
C LYS A 149 -4.90 7.67 11.44
N MET A 150 -5.91 7.46 10.59
CA MET A 150 -5.71 7.44 9.14
C MET A 150 -5.25 8.80 8.61
N ARG A 151 -5.84 9.90 9.08
CA ARG A 151 -5.40 11.25 8.71
C ARG A 151 -3.98 11.55 9.17
N GLU A 152 -3.60 11.09 10.34
CA GLU A 152 -2.22 11.19 10.83
C GLU A 152 -1.24 10.45 9.92
N ALA A 153 -1.56 9.22 9.50
CA ALA A 153 -0.77 8.46 8.55
C ALA A 153 -0.64 9.17 7.18
N MET A 154 -1.74 9.71 6.66
CA MET A 154 -1.74 10.49 5.42
C MET A 154 -0.88 11.76 5.54
N ASN A 155 -1.00 12.48 6.67
CA ASN A 155 -0.21 13.68 6.93
C ASN A 155 1.28 13.35 7.06
N PHE A 156 1.63 12.25 7.73
CA PHE A 156 3.00 11.76 7.82
C PHE A 156 3.62 11.57 6.43
N ILE A 157 2.88 10.96 5.49
CA ILE A 157 3.37 10.82 4.10
C ILE A 157 3.53 12.18 3.41
N ARG A 158 2.54 13.06 3.57
CA ARG A 158 2.56 14.40 2.94
C ARG A 158 3.71 15.26 3.46
N ASP A 159 3.94 15.24 4.77
CA ASP A 159 4.82 16.19 5.42
C ASP A 159 6.29 15.73 5.42
N GLU A 160 6.52 14.40 5.38
CA GLU A 160 7.88 13.85 5.52
C GLU A 160 8.36 13.01 4.33
N HIS A 161 7.47 12.50 3.48
CA HIS A 161 7.82 11.48 2.50
C HIS A 161 7.44 11.78 1.06
N THR A 162 7.20 13.04 0.72
CA THR A 162 6.99 13.45 -0.67
C THR A 162 8.31 13.53 -1.44
N TYR A 163 8.23 13.57 -2.76
CA TYR A 163 9.41 13.84 -3.59
C TYR A 163 10.03 15.21 -3.28
N VAL A 164 9.22 16.20 -2.89
CA VAL A 164 9.71 17.53 -2.50
C VAL A 164 10.57 17.46 -1.24
N ASN A 165 10.14 16.70 -0.23
CA ASN A 165 10.94 16.49 0.98
C ASN A 165 12.29 15.85 0.64
N ARG A 166 12.30 14.81 -0.19
CA ARG A 166 13.53 14.13 -0.61
C ARG A 166 14.47 15.03 -1.42
N LEU A 167 13.91 15.85 -2.32
CA LEU A 167 14.70 16.85 -3.05
C LEU A 167 15.32 17.89 -2.11
N ASN A 168 14.56 18.37 -1.13
CA ASN A 168 15.07 19.29 -0.13
C ASN A 168 16.21 18.68 0.69
N ASP A 169 16.11 17.39 1.05
CA ASP A 169 17.17 16.71 1.78
C ASP A 169 18.43 16.52 0.92
N LEU A 170 18.28 16.19 -0.36
CA LEU A 170 19.40 16.14 -1.30
C LEU A 170 20.07 17.51 -1.47
N LEU A 171 19.30 18.58 -1.58
CA LEU A 171 19.83 19.95 -1.67
C LEU A 171 20.61 20.33 -0.41
N LYS A 172 20.11 20.00 0.77
CA LYS A 172 20.84 20.22 2.04
C LYS A 172 22.19 19.48 2.08
N LEU A 173 22.27 18.29 1.49
CA LEU A 173 23.52 17.53 1.41
C LEU A 173 24.51 18.16 0.41
N TRP A 174 24.00 18.79 -0.64
CA TRP A 174 24.81 19.40 -1.70
C TRP A 174 25.37 20.78 -1.32
N LEU A 175 24.66 21.47 -0.43
CA LEU A 175 25.05 22.83 0.03
C LEU A 175 25.96 22.82 1.28
N LYS A 176 26.34 21.63 1.77
CA LYS A 176 27.37 21.45 2.80
C LYS A 176 28.74 21.25 2.20
#